data_eba8c1b375b7bd116823258709bf2fb1
#
_entry.id   eba8c1b375b7bd116823258709bf2fb1
#
_cell.length_a   1.000
_cell.length_b   1.000
_cell.length_c   1.000
_cell.angle_alpha   90.00
_cell.angle_beta   90.00
_cell.angle_gamma   90.00
#
_symmetry.space_group_name_H-M   'P 1'
#
loop_
_entity.id
_entity.type
_entity.pdbx_description
1 polymer ?
#
loop_
_entity_poly.entity_id
_entity_poly.type
_entity_poly.pdbx_seq_one_letter_code
_entity_poly.pdbx_strand_id
1 'polypeptide(L)'
;MPPDLDVADPEQALQQFLGQSTWNERAALKRYRAMMAKQFARRSGIFIIDDTTLPKQGTHSVGVARRHCGALGKVANCQCAVSVHYATAKAHFPLDMRLFLPNSWLDDPARLDKAGVPEEERRRLSKGRIALELLDRARAEGLPGRIVVADAGYGVSGPFRDGLAQRGLSYICRRDRRQGRLRPEARVGSARPVDRSAETGGRARRRLRR
;
A
#
# COMPACT_ATOMS: atom_id res chain seq x y z
N MET A 1 25.36 14.34 -17.28
CA MET A 1 24.77 15.53 -16.66
C MET A 1 23.55 15.93 -17.47
N PRO A 2 22.39 16.22 -16.90
CA PRO A 2 21.33 16.89 -17.64
C PRO A 2 21.83 18.28 -18.06
N PRO A 3 21.37 18.84 -19.19
CA PRO A 3 21.74 20.18 -19.60
C PRO A 3 21.34 21.17 -18.50
N ASP A 4 22.20 22.12 -18.19
CA ASP A 4 21.90 23.23 -17.30
C ASP A 4 20.64 23.93 -17.83
N LEU A 5 19.53 23.71 -17.14
CA LEU A 5 18.34 24.52 -17.35
C LEU A 5 18.65 25.87 -16.71
N ASP A 6 18.92 26.86 -17.55
CA ASP A 6 19.06 28.27 -17.17
C ASP A 6 17.66 28.77 -16.75
N VAL A 7 17.25 28.42 -15.53
CA VAL A 7 15.96 28.80 -14.96
C VAL A 7 16.25 29.88 -13.92
N ALA A 8 15.71 31.04 -14.13
CA ALA A 8 15.94 32.23 -13.29
C ALA A 8 15.56 32.01 -11.81
N ASP A 9 14.59 31.13 -11.52
CA ASP A 9 14.20 30.64 -10.18
C ASP A 9 13.83 29.14 -10.23
N PRO A 10 14.78 28.26 -9.90
CA PRO A 10 14.54 26.82 -9.94
C PRO A 10 13.47 26.35 -8.94
N GLU A 11 13.31 27.00 -7.79
CA GLU A 11 12.31 26.63 -6.78
C GLU A 11 10.91 26.97 -7.26
N GLN A 12 10.70 28.15 -7.83
CA GLN A 12 9.43 28.56 -8.40
C GLN A 12 9.06 27.69 -9.61
N ALA A 13 10.01 27.38 -10.48
CA ALA A 13 9.79 26.49 -11.62
C ALA A 13 9.36 25.09 -11.18
N LEU A 14 9.98 24.55 -10.12
CA LEU A 14 9.59 23.25 -9.57
C LEU A 14 8.19 23.29 -8.94
N GLN A 15 7.85 24.37 -8.21
CA GLN A 15 6.52 24.54 -7.64
C GLN A 15 5.44 24.62 -8.73
N GLN A 16 5.69 25.39 -9.79
CA GLN A 16 4.78 25.49 -10.93
C GLN A 16 4.63 24.14 -11.66
N PHE A 17 5.73 23.44 -11.87
CA PHE A 17 5.70 22.09 -12.45
C PHE A 17 4.84 21.14 -11.63
N LEU A 18 5.02 21.09 -10.32
CA LEU A 18 4.26 20.18 -9.44
C LEU A 18 2.79 20.59 -9.27
N GLY A 19 2.50 21.90 -9.26
CA GLY A 19 1.18 22.44 -8.94
C GLY A 19 0.28 22.76 -10.13
N GLN A 20 0.85 23.09 -11.29
CA GLN A 20 0.10 23.62 -12.43
C GLN A 20 0.25 22.82 -13.72
N SER A 21 1.34 22.02 -13.88
CA SER A 21 1.50 21.21 -15.07
C SER A 21 0.56 20.02 -15.08
N THR A 22 -0.10 19.78 -16.19
CA THR A 22 -0.92 18.60 -16.41
C THR A 22 -0.01 17.40 -16.72
N TRP A 23 0.27 16.57 -15.73
CA TRP A 23 1.02 15.35 -15.92
C TRP A 23 0.25 14.12 -15.44
N ASN A 24 0.49 13.00 -16.09
CA ASN A 24 -0.17 11.75 -15.74
C ASN A 24 0.57 11.07 -14.58
N GLU A 25 0.09 11.28 -13.37
CA GLU A 25 0.63 10.72 -12.15
C GLU A 25 0.78 9.19 -12.22
N ARG A 26 -0.25 8.48 -12.71
CA ARG A 26 -0.23 7.01 -12.82
C ARG A 26 0.87 6.53 -13.77
N ALA A 27 1.03 7.21 -14.92
CA ALA A 27 2.09 6.89 -15.87
C ALA A 27 3.49 7.17 -15.29
N ALA A 28 3.66 8.29 -14.59
CA ALA A 28 4.91 8.64 -13.92
C ALA A 28 5.28 7.61 -12.85
N LEU A 29 4.35 7.23 -11.98
CA LEU A 29 4.56 6.21 -10.95
C LEU A 29 4.89 4.83 -11.55
N LYS A 30 4.19 4.43 -12.62
CA LYS A 30 4.49 3.18 -13.32
C LYS A 30 5.91 3.17 -13.87
N ARG A 31 6.34 4.26 -14.52
CA ARG A 31 7.71 4.42 -15.04
C ARG A 31 8.74 4.40 -13.93
N TYR A 32 8.48 5.11 -12.83
CA TYR A 32 9.32 5.12 -11.65
C TYR A 32 9.51 3.70 -11.10
N ARG A 33 8.43 2.96 -10.84
CA ARG A 33 8.51 1.59 -10.31
C ARG A 33 9.26 0.65 -11.24
N ALA A 34 9.04 0.75 -12.56
CA ALA A 34 9.75 -0.05 -13.55
C ALA A 34 11.27 0.25 -13.54
N MET A 35 11.65 1.52 -13.42
CA MET A 35 13.04 1.93 -13.31
C MET A 35 13.69 1.40 -12.03
N MET A 36 13.00 1.53 -10.88
CA MET A 36 13.48 1.05 -9.59
C MET A 36 13.57 -0.49 -9.56
N ALA A 37 12.60 -1.17 -10.15
CA ALA A 37 12.63 -2.64 -10.29
C ALA A 37 13.85 -3.09 -11.11
N LYS A 38 14.10 -2.46 -12.26
CA LYS A 38 15.26 -2.79 -13.12
C LYS A 38 16.60 -2.64 -12.37
N GLN A 39 16.73 -1.60 -11.57
CA GLN A 39 17.99 -1.25 -10.92
C GLN A 39 18.21 -1.99 -9.60
N PHE A 40 17.18 -2.11 -8.77
CA PHE A 40 17.31 -2.51 -7.37
C PHE A 40 16.55 -3.79 -6.99
N ALA A 41 15.66 -4.31 -7.86
CA ALA A 41 14.88 -5.48 -7.49
C ALA A 41 15.77 -6.71 -7.25
N ARG A 42 15.52 -7.42 -6.15
CA ARG A 42 16.21 -8.65 -5.76
C ARG A 42 15.21 -9.60 -5.12
N ARG A 43 15.37 -10.90 -5.31
CA ARG A 43 14.50 -11.92 -4.67
C ARG A 43 14.53 -11.88 -3.14
N SER A 44 15.62 -11.39 -2.56
CA SER A 44 15.77 -11.15 -1.11
C SER A 44 15.15 -9.83 -0.65
N GLY A 45 14.56 -9.04 -1.54
CA GLY A 45 13.90 -7.80 -1.17
C GLY A 45 12.63 -8.05 -0.35
N ILE A 46 12.31 -7.11 0.51
CA ILE A 46 11.15 -7.12 1.38
C ILE A 46 10.22 -5.95 1.05
N PHE A 47 8.92 -6.17 1.17
CA PHE A 47 7.94 -5.09 1.15
C PHE A 47 7.73 -4.57 2.57
N ILE A 48 7.63 -3.27 2.72
CA ILE A 48 7.33 -2.61 3.99
C ILE A 48 6.03 -1.84 3.82
N ILE A 49 5.07 -2.08 4.72
CA ILE A 49 3.77 -1.41 4.75
C ILE A 49 3.72 -0.54 5.99
N ASP A 50 3.36 0.72 5.80
CA ASP A 50 3.22 1.67 6.90
C ASP A 50 2.15 2.71 6.60
N ASP A 51 1.72 3.40 7.66
CA ASP A 51 0.81 4.53 7.61
C ASP A 51 1.57 5.84 7.79
N THR A 52 1.43 6.74 6.86
CA THR A 52 1.94 8.11 7.01
C THR A 52 0.80 9.06 7.36
N THR A 53 0.96 9.85 8.41
CA THR A 53 0.00 10.88 8.79
C THR A 53 0.53 12.27 8.43
N LEU A 54 -0.27 13.01 7.67
CA LEU A 54 0.04 14.35 7.16
C LEU A 54 -0.80 15.38 7.93
N PRO A 55 -0.22 16.17 8.85
CA PRO A 55 -0.95 17.18 9.62
C PRO A 55 -1.61 18.21 8.70
N LYS A 56 -2.82 18.63 9.07
CA LYS A 56 -3.58 19.67 8.37
C LYS A 56 -4.15 20.66 9.37
N GLN A 57 -4.13 21.94 9.03
CA GLN A 57 -4.72 22.98 9.89
C GLN A 57 -6.24 23.02 9.80
N GLY A 58 -6.78 22.76 8.61
CA GLY A 58 -8.24 22.81 8.35
C GLY A 58 -8.90 21.45 8.25
N THR A 59 -10.15 21.46 7.78
CA THR A 59 -11.02 20.27 7.59
C THR A 59 -11.32 19.96 6.14
N HIS A 60 -10.82 20.74 5.17
CA HIS A 60 -11.19 20.66 3.77
C HIS A 60 -10.32 19.68 2.94
N SER A 61 -9.08 19.40 3.38
CA SER A 61 -8.22 18.45 2.64
C SER A 61 -8.85 17.05 2.60
N VAL A 62 -8.82 16.42 1.42
CA VAL A 62 -9.43 15.10 1.18
C VAL A 62 -8.99 14.07 2.23
N GLY A 63 -9.94 13.38 2.84
CA GLY A 63 -9.65 12.33 3.83
C GLY A 63 -9.19 12.85 5.21
N VAL A 64 -9.16 14.18 5.43
CA VAL A 64 -8.78 14.72 6.74
C VAL A 64 -9.81 14.33 7.81
N ALA A 65 -9.30 13.89 8.95
CA ALA A 65 -10.11 13.60 10.13
C ALA A 65 -9.29 13.84 11.40
N ARG A 66 -9.98 14.10 12.52
CA ARG A 66 -9.35 14.20 13.85
C ARG A 66 -8.96 12.81 14.34
N ARG A 67 -7.68 12.52 14.40
CA ARG A 67 -7.11 11.23 14.82
C ARG A 67 -5.72 11.40 15.40
N HIS A 68 -5.17 10.34 15.97
CA HIS A 68 -3.76 10.35 16.36
C HIS A 68 -2.89 10.62 15.15
N CYS A 69 -2.11 11.69 15.23
CA CYS A 69 -1.15 12.08 14.19
C CYS A 69 0.25 11.71 14.69
N GLY A 70 0.84 10.64 14.12
CA GLY A 70 2.16 10.16 14.52
C GLY A 70 3.25 11.22 14.38
N ALA A 71 3.16 12.05 13.36
CA ALA A 71 4.10 13.15 13.14
C ALA A 71 4.09 14.22 14.26
N LEU A 72 2.95 14.39 14.96
CA LEU A 72 2.78 15.35 16.06
C LEU A 72 2.73 14.70 17.44
N GLY A 73 2.68 13.39 17.52
CA GLY A 73 2.53 12.64 18.77
C GLY A 73 1.22 12.88 19.52
N LYS A 74 0.20 13.51 18.91
CA LYS A 74 -1.07 13.89 19.54
C LYS A 74 -2.25 13.73 18.58
N VAL A 75 -3.48 13.85 19.13
CA VAL A 75 -4.69 13.90 18.29
C VAL A 75 -4.80 15.26 17.62
N ALA A 76 -4.84 15.23 16.29
CA ALA A 76 -4.92 16.43 15.44
C ALA A 76 -5.70 16.13 14.16
N ASN A 77 -6.05 17.18 13.40
CA ASN A 77 -6.54 17.01 12.05
C ASN A 77 -5.39 16.53 11.16
N CYS A 78 -5.52 15.37 10.58
CA CYS A 78 -4.54 14.85 9.64
C CYS A 78 -5.17 13.97 8.57
N GLN A 79 -4.53 13.91 7.42
CA GLN A 79 -4.75 12.87 6.42
C GLN A 79 -3.95 11.62 6.84
N CYS A 80 -4.38 10.46 6.39
CA CYS A 80 -3.63 9.23 6.57
C CYS A 80 -3.45 8.59 5.18
N ALA A 81 -2.22 8.27 4.84
CA ALA A 81 -1.89 7.53 3.63
C ALA A 81 -1.28 6.18 3.99
N VAL A 82 -1.77 5.14 3.36
CA VAL A 82 -1.14 3.82 3.38
C VAL A 82 -0.08 3.79 2.32
N SER A 83 1.13 3.41 2.67
CA SER A 83 2.28 3.32 1.76
C SER A 83 2.85 1.92 1.70
N VAL A 84 3.41 1.58 0.53
CA VAL A 84 4.21 0.38 0.32
C VAL A 84 5.59 0.81 -0.14
N HIS A 85 6.59 0.32 0.55
CA HIS A 85 7.99 0.52 0.23
C HIS A 85 8.64 -0.82 -0.13
N TYR A 86 9.79 -0.75 -0.78
CA TYR A 86 10.62 -1.91 -1.06
C TYR A 86 12.03 -1.68 -0.54
N ALA A 87 12.56 -2.65 0.16
CA ALA A 87 13.89 -2.58 0.73
C ALA A 87 14.74 -3.79 0.34
N THR A 88 16.00 -3.52 0.07
CA THR A 88 17.05 -4.50 -0.17
C THR A 88 18.26 -4.13 0.66
N ALA A 89 19.31 -4.94 0.67
CA ALA A 89 20.56 -4.58 1.34
C ALA A 89 21.23 -3.30 0.80
N LYS A 90 20.86 -2.87 -0.43
CA LYS A 90 21.49 -1.72 -1.10
C LYS A 90 20.62 -0.49 -1.24
N ALA A 91 19.30 -0.64 -1.12
CA ALA A 91 18.38 0.45 -1.39
C ALA A 91 17.06 0.26 -0.63
N HIS A 92 16.47 1.38 -0.23
CA HIS A 92 15.11 1.48 0.32
C HIS A 92 14.39 2.62 -0.40
N PHE A 93 13.22 2.34 -0.95
CA PHE A 93 12.47 3.34 -1.72
C PHE A 93 10.95 3.12 -1.64
N PRO A 94 10.16 4.20 -1.68
CA PRO A 94 8.71 4.09 -1.76
C PRO A 94 8.31 3.54 -3.13
N LEU A 95 7.24 2.75 -3.18
CA LEU A 95 6.69 2.23 -4.43
C LEU A 95 5.40 2.94 -4.80
N ASP A 96 4.53 3.06 -3.82
CA ASP A 96 3.18 3.57 -4.03
C ASP A 96 2.56 4.00 -2.69
N MET A 97 1.57 4.91 -2.76
CA MET A 97 0.77 5.28 -1.61
C MET A 97 -0.66 5.62 -2.04
N ARG A 98 -1.60 5.48 -1.09
CA ARG A 98 -2.99 5.87 -1.30
C ARG A 98 -3.56 6.47 -0.03
N LEU A 99 -4.31 7.57 -0.18
CA LEU A 99 -5.06 8.17 0.92
C LEU A 99 -6.14 7.21 1.41
N PHE A 100 -6.24 7.11 2.73
CA PHE A 100 -7.33 6.43 3.39
C PHE A 100 -8.50 7.41 3.56
N LEU A 101 -9.64 7.08 2.98
CA LEU A 101 -10.88 7.83 3.17
C LEU A 101 -11.65 7.26 4.37
N PRO A 102 -11.81 8.01 5.46
CA PRO A 102 -12.62 7.59 6.61
C PRO A 102 -14.11 7.64 6.27
N ASN A 103 -14.93 6.91 7.03
CA ASN A 103 -16.38 6.87 6.84
C ASN A 103 -17.01 8.28 6.86
N SER A 104 -16.54 9.18 7.72
CA SER A 104 -16.98 10.57 7.78
C SER A 104 -16.82 11.36 6.49
N TRP A 105 -16.03 10.86 5.54
CA TRP A 105 -15.94 11.39 4.17
C TRP A 105 -16.82 10.61 3.21
N LEU A 106 -16.84 9.28 3.32
CA LEU A 106 -17.59 8.40 2.42
C LEU A 106 -19.09 8.47 2.66
N ASP A 107 -19.54 8.95 3.83
CA ASP A 107 -20.93 9.20 4.19
C ASP A 107 -21.42 10.59 3.78
N ASP A 108 -20.55 11.43 3.20
CA ASP A 108 -20.85 12.79 2.75
C ASP A 108 -20.51 12.97 1.26
N PRO A 109 -21.40 12.56 0.35
CA PRO A 109 -21.19 12.70 -1.09
C PRO A 109 -20.95 14.15 -1.54
N ALA A 110 -21.66 15.11 -0.96
CA ALA A 110 -21.51 16.52 -1.31
C ALA A 110 -20.10 17.04 -0.99
N ARG A 111 -19.53 16.58 0.10
CA ARG A 111 -18.15 16.90 0.48
C ARG A 111 -17.13 16.27 -0.48
N LEU A 112 -17.37 15.04 -0.92
CA LEU A 112 -16.52 14.35 -1.90
C LEU A 112 -16.56 15.06 -3.25
N ASP A 113 -17.75 15.48 -3.71
CA ASP A 113 -17.94 16.23 -4.96
C ASP A 113 -17.22 17.58 -4.89
N LYS A 114 -17.44 18.33 -3.82
CA LYS A 114 -16.78 19.63 -3.59
C LYS A 114 -15.26 19.53 -3.57
N ALA A 115 -14.74 18.43 -3.08
CA ALA A 115 -13.31 18.16 -3.01
C ALA A 115 -12.73 17.53 -4.29
N GLY A 116 -13.56 17.29 -5.31
CA GLY A 116 -13.14 16.71 -6.59
C GLY A 116 -12.64 15.27 -6.48
N VAL A 117 -13.13 14.48 -5.50
CA VAL A 117 -12.72 13.09 -5.36
C VAL A 117 -13.36 12.25 -6.48
N PRO A 118 -12.56 11.57 -7.34
CA PRO A 118 -13.10 10.72 -8.40
C PRO A 118 -13.98 9.60 -7.84
N GLU A 119 -15.02 9.22 -8.56
CA GLU A 119 -15.99 8.22 -8.09
C GLU A 119 -15.33 6.85 -7.84
N GLU A 120 -14.42 6.45 -8.70
CA GLU A 120 -13.65 5.19 -8.56
C GLU A 120 -12.77 5.15 -7.31
N GLU A 121 -12.45 6.29 -6.71
CA GLU A 121 -11.68 6.39 -5.47
C GLU A 121 -12.56 6.39 -4.20
N ARG A 122 -13.90 6.58 -4.33
CA ARG A 122 -14.87 6.65 -3.23
C ARG A 122 -15.23 5.27 -2.67
N ARG A 123 -14.23 4.45 -2.41
CA ARG A 123 -14.40 3.05 -2.00
C ARG A 123 -14.20 2.89 -0.50
N ARG A 124 -15.12 2.18 0.17
CA ARG A 124 -14.95 1.80 1.58
C ARG A 124 -13.90 0.69 1.71
N LEU A 125 -12.67 1.09 1.92
CA LEU A 125 -11.55 0.19 2.06
C LEU A 125 -10.94 0.32 3.44
N SER A 126 -10.65 -0.82 4.08
CA SER A 126 -9.76 -0.82 5.23
C SER A 126 -8.32 -0.53 4.78
N LYS A 127 -7.48 -0.02 5.68
CA LYS A 127 -6.07 0.20 5.40
C LYS A 127 -5.37 -1.08 4.94
N GLY A 128 -5.70 -2.23 5.56
CA GLY A 128 -5.18 -3.53 5.14
C GLY A 128 -5.57 -3.89 3.70
N ARG A 129 -6.80 -3.56 3.28
CA ARG A 129 -7.23 -3.79 1.89
C ARG A 129 -6.48 -2.87 0.91
N ILE A 130 -6.31 -1.60 1.27
CA ILE A 130 -5.49 -0.66 0.49
C ILE A 130 -4.07 -1.22 0.33
N ALA A 131 -3.43 -1.64 1.43
CA ALA A 131 -2.09 -2.20 1.40
C ALA A 131 -1.97 -3.42 0.47
N LEU A 132 -2.95 -4.32 0.48
CA LEU A 132 -2.98 -5.48 -0.41
C LEU A 132 -3.10 -5.07 -1.89
N GLU A 133 -3.92 -4.07 -2.21
CA GLU A 133 -4.05 -3.55 -3.59
C GLU A 133 -2.76 -2.87 -4.07
N LEU A 134 -2.06 -2.14 -3.18
CA LEU A 134 -0.75 -1.55 -3.49
C LEU A 134 0.32 -2.62 -3.73
N LEU A 135 0.34 -3.68 -2.92
CA LEU A 135 1.23 -4.84 -3.11
C LEU A 135 0.97 -5.55 -4.43
N ASP A 136 -0.30 -5.74 -4.79
CA ASP A 136 -0.66 -6.39 -6.06
C ASP A 136 -0.12 -5.60 -7.26
N ARG A 137 -0.25 -4.28 -7.25
CA ARG A 137 0.31 -3.40 -8.29
C ARG A 137 1.83 -3.51 -8.37
N ALA A 138 2.53 -3.42 -7.24
CA ALA A 138 3.98 -3.51 -7.20
C ALA A 138 4.49 -4.85 -7.76
N ARG A 139 3.82 -5.95 -7.40
CA ARG A 139 4.18 -7.29 -7.89
C ARG A 139 3.86 -7.49 -9.37
N ALA A 140 2.75 -6.96 -9.85
CA ALA A 140 2.37 -6.99 -11.27
C ALA A 140 3.40 -6.25 -12.15
N GLU A 141 4.08 -5.25 -11.59
CA GLU A 141 5.14 -4.50 -12.26
C GLU A 141 6.55 -5.11 -12.09
N GLY A 142 6.62 -6.36 -11.61
CA GLY A 142 7.85 -7.15 -11.61
C GLY A 142 8.72 -7.01 -10.36
N LEU A 143 8.23 -6.39 -9.27
CA LEU A 143 8.98 -6.34 -8.02
C LEU A 143 8.91 -7.71 -7.31
N PRO A 144 10.03 -8.44 -7.21
CA PRO A 144 10.06 -9.71 -6.53
C PRO A 144 10.16 -9.46 -5.01
N GLY A 145 9.64 -10.34 -4.24
CA GLY A 145 9.70 -10.29 -2.78
C GLY A 145 8.65 -11.22 -2.23
N ARG A 146 8.98 -11.90 -1.13
CA ARG A 146 8.08 -12.86 -0.50
C ARG A 146 7.78 -12.52 0.95
N ILE A 147 8.42 -11.49 1.48
CA ILE A 147 8.29 -11.09 2.88
C ILE A 147 7.68 -9.69 2.92
N VAL A 148 6.68 -9.53 3.77
CA VAL A 148 6.04 -8.26 4.08
C VAL A 148 6.31 -7.93 5.52
N VAL A 149 6.81 -6.73 5.78
CA VAL A 149 6.95 -6.16 7.13
C VAL A 149 5.88 -5.11 7.33
N ALA A 150 5.16 -5.16 8.44
CA ALA A 150 4.13 -4.18 8.77
C ALA A 150 4.08 -3.94 10.29
N ASP A 151 3.42 -2.87 10.69
CA ASP A 151 3.20 -2.58 12.11
C ASP A 151 2.17 -3.52 12.76
N ALA A 152 1.96 -3.34 14.07
CA ALA A 152 1.01 -4.14 14.85
C ALA A 152 -0.43 -3.93 14.39
N GLY A 153 -0.80 -2.74 13.91
CA GLY A 153 -2.14 -2.41 13.45
C GLY A 153 -2.57 -3.27 12.28
N TYR A 154 -1.65 -3.54 11.35
CA TYR A 154 -1.89 -4.48 10.26
C TYR A 154 -1.86 -5.93 10.75
N GLY A 155 -0.94 -6.25 11.66
CA GLY A 155 -0.74 -7.61 12.17
C GLY A 155 -1.93 -8.19 12.93
N VAL A 156 -2.78 -7.38 13.56
CA VAL A 156 -4.00 -7.84 14.26
C VAL A 156 -5.15 -8.13 13.30
N SER A 157 -5.12 -7.63 12.07
CA SER A 157 -6.17 -7.82 11.08
C SER A 157 -6.13 -9.22 10.46
N GLY A 158 -7.11 -10.07 10.79
CA GLY A 158 -7.30 -11.38 10.15
C GLY A 158 -7.37 -11.28 8.62
N PRO A 159 -8.30 -10.47 8.07
CA PRO A 159 -8.44 -10.32 6.62
C PRO A 159 -7.16 -9.87 5.90
N PHE A 160 -6.31 -9.08 6.55
CA PHE A 160 -5.03 -8.68 5.98
C PHE A 160 -4.05 -9.86 5.93
N ARG A 161 -3.92 -10.62 7.02
CA ARG A 161 -3.05 -11.81 7.06
C ARG A 161 -3.47 -12.87 6.05
N ASP A 162 -4.78 -13.13 5.97
CA ASP A 162 -5.35 -14.08 5.00
C ASP A 162 -5.10 -13.62 3.56
N GLY A 163 -5.23 -12.31 3.32
CA GLY A 163 -4.91 -11.70 2.03
C GLY A 163 -3.43 -11.86 1.64
N LEU A 164 -2.50 -11.78 2.59
CA LEU A 164 -1.08 -12.06 2.34
C LEU A 164 -0.84 -13.54 2.05
N ALA A 165 -1.47 -14.44 2.83
CA ALA A 165 -1.37 -15.88 2.64
C ALA A 165 -1.87 -16.31 1.26
N GLN A 166 -3.02 -15.79 0.80
CA GLN A 166 -3.56 -16.04 -0.55
C GLN A 166 -2.60 -15.63 -1.67
N ARG A 167 -1.72 -14.67 -1.41
CA ARG A 167 -0.69 -14.19 -2.35
C ARG A 167 0.64 -14.93 -2.24
N GLY A 168 0.73 -15.94 -1.38
CA GLY A 168 1.96 -16.67 -1.10
C GLY A 168 3.04 -15.81 -0.42
N LEU A 169 2.61 -14.78 0.35
CA LEU A 169 3.50 -13.87 1.05
C LEU A 169 3.64 -14.24 2.53
N SER A 170 4.87 -14.35 3.00
CA SER A 170 5.18 -14.41 4.43
C SER A 170 5.15 -13.00 5.03
N TYR A 171 4.87 -12.89 6.32
CA TYR A 171 4.82 -11.57 6.95
C TYR A 171 5.49 -11.56 8.32
N ILE A 172 6.02 -10.39 8.67
CA ILE A 172 6.56 -10.05 9.98
C ILE A 172 5.82 -8.81 10.46
N CYS A 173 5.06 -8.93 11.54
CA CYS A 173 4.35 -7.79 12.12
C CYS A 173 4.85 -7.53 13.53
N ARG A 174 5.10 -6.26 13.85
CA ARG A 174 5.43 -5.84 15.21
C ARG A 174 4.24 -6.10 16.13
N ARG A 175 4.51 -6.65 17.30
CA ARG A 175 3.46 -6.84 18.33
C ARG A 175 3.31 -5.58 19.16
N ASP A 176 2.07 -5.14 19.41
CA ASP A 176 1.79 -4.05 20.32
C ASP A 176 2.08 -4.51 21.75
N ARG A 177 2.97 -3.79 22.44
CA ARG A 177 3.32 -4.06 23.84
C ARG A 177 2.18 -3.81 24.83
N ARG A 178 1.11 -3.12 24.41
CA ARG A 178 -0.03 -2.74 25.28
C ARG A 178 -1.06 -3.84 25.50
N GLN A 179 -1.04 -4.90 24.71
CA GLN A 179 -1.92 -6.07 24.90
C GLN A 179 -1.18 -7.20 25.64
N GLY A 180 -0.87 -6.95 26.90
CA GLY A 180 -0.56 -7.90 27.96
C GLY A 180 0.30 -9.12 27.62
N ARG A 181 1.46 -9.23 28.28
CA ARG A 181 2.29 -10.43 28.56
C ARG A 181 2.30 -11.51 27.45
N LEU A 182 3.09 -11.30 26.41
CA LEU A 182 3.63 -12.40 25.62
C LEU A 182 5.01 -12.01 25.04
N ARG A 183 5.92 -12.95 25.05
CA ARG A 183 7.33 -12.83 24.64
C ARG A 183 7.50 -12.14 23.28
N PRO A 184 8.66 -11.50 22.98
CA PRO A 184 8.92 -10.84 21.70
C PRO A 184 9.23 -11.89 20.65
N GLU A 185 8.23 -12.61 20.20
CA GLU A 185 8.31 -13.47 19.03
C GLU A 185 7.62 -12.75 17.87
N ALA A 186 8.42 -12.35 16.87
CA ALA A 186 7.90 -12.00 15.57
C ALA A 186 7.14 -13.23 15.04
N ARG A 187 5.83 -13.15 14.86
CA ARG A 187 5.12 -14.24 14.17
C ARG A 187 5.53 -14.20 12.71
N VAL A 188 6.32 -15.18 12.31
CA VAL A 188 6.52 -15.49 10.89
C VAL A 188 5.35 -16.34 10.46
N GLY A 189 4.38 -15.74 9.75
CA GLY A 189 3.34 -16.49 9.08
C GLY A 189 3.88 -17.01 7.74
N SER A 190 3.97 -18.32 7.56
CA SER A 190 4.23 -18.92 6.26
C SER A 190 2.90 -19.23 5.57
N ALA A 191 2.78 -18.90 4.28
CA ALA A 191 1.69 -19.39 3.47
C ALA A 191 1.78 -20.93 3.39
N ARG A 192 0.75 -21.64 3.78
CA ARG A 192 0.64 -23.06 3.43
C ARG A 192 0.53 -23.14 1.90
N PRO A 193 1.26 -24.02 1.22
CA PRO A 193 1.04 -24.24 -0.19
C PRO A 193 -0.42 -24.70 -0.39
N VAL A 194 -1.13 -24.03 -1.30
CA VAL A 194 -2.45 -24.47 -1.75
C VAL A 194 -2.22 -25.77 -2.51
N ASP A 195 -2.68 -26.88 -1.95
CA ASP A 195 -2.65 -28.18 -2.59
C ASP A 195 -3.56 -28.13 -3.85
N ARG A 196 -2.96 -28.12 -5.02
CA ARG A 196 -3.63 -28.14 -6.32
C ARG A 196 -4.02 -29.55 -6.77
N SER A 197 -3.99 -30.56 -5.91
CA SER A 197 -4.24 -31.96 -6.26
C SER A 197 -5.72 -32.38 -6.31
N ALA A 198 -6.68 -31.46 -6.17
CA ALA A 198 -8.10 -31.79 -6.14
C ALA A 198 -8.88 -31.59 -7.45
N GLU A 199 -8.23 -31.27 -8.57
CA GLU A 199 -8.91 -31.07 -9.87
C GLU A 199 -8.41 -32.00 -11.00
N THR A 200 -8.32 -33.31 -10.76
CA THR A 200 -8.23 -34.28 -11.88
C THR A 200 -8.74 -35.65 -11.44
N GLY A 201 -10.02 -35.92 -11.67
CA GLY A 201 -10.53 -37.25 -11.38
C GLY A 201 -12.02 -37.48 -11.63
N GLY A 202 -12.54 -36.97 -12.73
CA GLY A 202 -13.93 -37.26 -13.15
C GLY A 202 -14.00 -37.90 -14.54
N ARG A 203 -13.34 -39.04 -14.76
CA ARG A 203 -13.62 -39.85 -15.96
C ARG A 203 -14.76 -40.85 -15.68
N ALA A 204 -15.94 -40.52 -16.17
CA ALA A 204 -17.08 -41.42 -16.25
C ALA A 204 -16.73 -42.68 -17.05
N ARG A 205 -16.76 -43.84 -16.41
CA ARG A 205 -16.78 -45.14 -17.09
C ARG A 205 -18.21 -45.46 -17.48
N ARG A 206 -18.55 -45.30 -18.75
CA ARG A 206 -19.77 -45.80 -19.38
C ARG A 206 -19.64 -47.33 -19.53
N ARG A 207 -20.38 -48.11 -18.76
CA ARG A 207 -20.53 -49.56 -18.96
C ARG A 207 -21.54 -49.79 -20.08
N LEU A 208 -21.07 -50.33 -21.19
CA LEU A 208 -21.93 -51.04 -22.16
C LEU A 208 -22.35 -52.40 -21.54
N ARG A 209 -23.63 -52.62 -21.49
CA ARG A 209 -24.20 -54.01 -21.38
C ARG A 209 -24.80 -54.38 -22.72
N ARG A 210 -24.42 -55.57 -23.15
CA ARG A 210 -25.14 -56.36 -24.13
C ARG A 210 -26.41 -56.95 -23.48
#